data_c5019fb08a0e78664f43935bda34b16a
#
_entry.id   c5019fb08a0e78664f43935bda34b16a
#
_cell.length_a   1.000
_cell.length_b   1.000
_cell.length_c   1.000
_cell.angle_alpha   90.00
_cell.angle_beta   90.00
_cell.angle_gamma   90.00
#
_symmetry.space_group_name_H-M   'P 1'
#
loop_
_entity.id
_entity.type
_entity.pdbx_description
1 polymer ?
#
loop_
_entity_poly.entity_id
_entity_poly.type
_entity_poly.pdbx_seq_one_letter_code
_entity_poly.pdbx_strand_id
1 'polypeptide(L)'
;MESEIRDNPSMSRFEMSLGDGALAVAYYKVEDSQVVLLHTEVPQELSGLGYGSRLAHGVFEALRRDGKRVIAKCSFMSSYAARNPEYSVLLDG
;
A
#
# COMPACT_ATOMS: atom_id res chain seq x y z
N MET A 1 0.85 -0.71 -18.99
CA MET A 1 0.68 0.49 -18.14
C MET A 1 1.60 0.40 -16.96
N GLU A 2 2.39 1.42 -16.76
CA GLU A 2 3.30 1.43 -15.65
C GLU A 2 2.59 1.66 -14.35
N SER A 3 3.07 0.99 -13.33
CA SER A 3 2.59 1.21 -11.99
C SER A 3 3.11 2.55 -11.48
N GLU A 4 2.27 3.30 -10.79
CA GLU A 4 2.69 4.52 -10.11
C GLU A 4 3.43 4.20 -8.82
N ILE A 5 3.40 2.94 -8.42
CA ILE A 5 3.91 2.49 -7.13
C ILE A 5 5.29 1.93 -7.32
N ARG A 6 6.19 2.28 -6.42
CA ARG A 6 7.54 1.77 -6.41
C ARG A 6 7.86 1.21 -5.03
N ASP A 7 8.42 0.01 -5.00
CA ASP A 7 8.87 -0.58 -3.76
C ASP A 7 10.26 -0.04 -3.42
N ASN A 8 10.41 0.45 -2.19
CA ASN A 8 11.69 0.94 -1.69
C ASN A 8 12.08 0.09 -0.48
N PRO A 9 12.74 -1.06 -0.70
CA PRO A 9 13.06 -1.97 0.40
C PRO A 9 14.01 -1.36 1.44
N SER A 10 14.92 -0.48 1.01
CA SER A 10 15.85 0.12 1.96
C SER A 10 15.15 1.01 2.97
N MET A 11 13.99 1.56 2.62
CA MET A 11 13.17 2.35 3.52
C MET A 11 11.97 1.56 4.06
N SER A 12 11.84 0.31 3.63
CA SER A 12 10.72 -0.56 4.01
C SER A 12 9.38 0.10 3.73
N ARG A 13 9.21 0.59 2.51
CA ARG A 13 7.95 1.23 2.15
C ARG A 13 7.71 1.19 0.65
N PHE A 14 6.43 1.22 0.27
CA PHE A 14 6.00 1.52 -1.09
C PHE A 14 5.84 3.03 -1.23
N GLU A 15 6.15 3.56 -2.40
CA GLU A 15 6.11 4.99 -2.65
C GLU A 15 5.31 5.29 -3.91
N MET A 16 4.54 6.37 -3.87
CA MET A 16 3.83 6.87 -5.03
C MET A 16 4.14 8.36 -5.16
N SER A 17 4.70 8.76 -6.31
CA SER A 17 5.03 10.15 -6.54
C SER A 17 3.75 10.96 -6.79
N LEU A 18 3.66 12.11 -6.13
CA LEU A 18 2.52 13.02 -6.26
C LEU A 18 2.88 14.29 -7.02
N GLY A 19 4.14 14.36 -7.53
CA GLY A 19 4.63 15.56 -8.18
C GLY A 19 5.35 16.49 -7.20
N ASP A 20 6.23 17.33 -7.72
CA ASP A 20 6.96 18.33 -6.93
C ASP A 20 7.69 17.74 -5.71
N GLY A 21 8.15 16.51 -5.84
CA GLY A 21 8.89 15.85 -4.78
C GLY A 21 8.05 15.28 -3.65
N ALA A 22 6.72 15.43 -3.71
CA ALA A 22 5.84 14.87 -2.69
C ALA A 22 5.62 13.38 -2.94
N LEU A 23 5.51 12.63 -1.85
CA LEU A 23 5.29 11.18 -1.91
C LEU A 23 4.13 10.78 -1.01
N ALA A 24 3.33 9.83 -1.47
CA ALA A 24 2.47 9.05 -0.59
C ALA A 24 3.22 7.74 -0.34
N VAL A 25 3.20 7.26 0.90
CA VAL A 25 4.00 6.09 1.25
C VAL A 25 3.20 5.11 2.11
N ALA A 26 3.53 3.84 1.97
CA ALA A 26 2.96 2.78 2.78
C ALA A 26 4.11 1.96 3.36
N TYR A 27 4.30 2.07 4.67
CA TYR A 27 5.37 1.35 5.36
C TYR A 27 4.97 -0.09 5.63
N TYR A 28 5.94 -0.99 5.53
CA TYR A 28 5.69 -2.41 5.75
C TYR A 28 6.89 -3.06 6.42
N LYS A 29 6.70 -4.29 6.85
CA LYS A 29 7.79 -5.19 7.19
C LYS A 29 7.46 -6.56 6.63
N VAL A 30 8.49 -7.40 6.51
CA VAL A 30 8.30 -8.77 6.04
C VAL A 30 8.52 -9.69 7.22
N GLU A 31 7.54 -10.55 7.49
CA GLU A 31 7.60 -11.54 8.57
C GLU A 31 7.04 -12.85 8.06
N ASP A 32 7.79 -13.93 8.21
CA ASP A 32 7.31 -15.27 7.86
C ASP A 32 6.74 -15.32 6.45
N SER A 33 7.44 -14.68 5.52
CA SER A 33 7.04 -14.61 4.11
C SER A 33 5.75 -13.84 3.86
N GLN A 34 5.29 -13.09 4.85
CA GLN A 34 4.12 -12.22 4.72
C GLN A 34 4.55 -10.77 4.72
N VAL A 35 3.82 -9.94 3.99
CA VAL A 35 4.04 -8.50 4.01
C VAL A 35 3.05 -7.90 5.00
N VAL A 36 3.58 -7.25 6.03
CA VAL A 36 2.76 -6.61 7.07
C VAL A 36 2.69 -5.13 6.78
N LEU A 37 1.53 -4.64 6.42
CA LEU A 37 1.32 -3.21 6.14
C LEU A 37 1.08 -2.48 7.45
N LEU A 38 1.97 -1.53 7.77
CA LEU A 38 2.03 -0.94 9.10
C LEU A 38 1.38 0.44 9.17
N HIS A 39 1.63 1.28 8.16
CA HIS A 39 1.26 2.68 8.26
C HIS A 39 1.27 3.32 6.87
N THR A 40 0.31 4.21 6.63
CA THR A 40 0.17 4.91 5.35
C THR A 40 0.23 6.40 5.61
N GLU A 41 0.97 7.14 4.77
CA GLU A 41 1.07 8.59 4.88
C GLU A 41 0.82 9.25 3.54
N VAL A 42 -0.02 10.28 3.56
CA VAL A 42 -0.23 11.17 2.42
C VAL A 42 -0.02 12.59 2.96
N PRO A 43 0.73 13.45 2.24
CA PRO A 43 0.90 14.83 2.72
C PRO A 43 -0.45 15.46 3.04
N GLN A 44 -0.52 16.16 4.16
CA GLN A 44 -1.78 16.68 4.67
C GLN A 44 -2.45 17.63 3.67
N GLU A 45 -1.66 18.45 3.01
CA GLU A 45 -2.21 19.41 2.04
C GLU A 45 -2.78 18.74 0.80
N LEU A 46 -2.48 17.46 0.59
CA LEU A 46 -3.00 16.68 -0.53
C LEU A 46 -4.01 15.64 -0.08
N SER A 47 -4.36 15.62 1.20
CA SER A 47 -5.34 14.65 1.69
C SER A 47 -6.73 15.01 1.15
N GLY A 48 -7.58 13.99 1.06
CA GLY A 48 -8.93 14.19 0.54
C GLY A 48 -9.03 14.20 -0.98
N LEU A 49 -7.92 14.01 -1.69
CA LEU A 49 -7.89 13.99 -3.14
C LEU A 49 -7.87 12.58 -3.73
N GLY A 50 -8.01 11.57 -2.89
CA GLY A 50 -8.06 10.19 -3.35
C GLY A 50 -6.70 9.52 -3.52
N TYR A 51 -5.62 10.19 -3.11
CA TYR A 51 -4.28 9.61 -3.27
C TYR A 51 -4.07 8.38 -2.39
N GLY A 52 -4.68 8.36 -1.20
CA GLY A 52 -4.59 7.19 -0.34
C GLY A 52 -5.16 5.95 -1.00
N SER A 53 -6.31 6.08 -1.65
CA SER A 53 -6.93 4.95 -2.35
C SER A 53 -6.11 4.53 -3.56
N ARG A 54 -5.52 5.47 -4.28
CA ARG A 54 -4.65 5.13 -5.41
C ARG A 54 -3.41 4.40 -4.93
N LEU A 55 -2.83 4.84 -3.81
CA LEU A 55 -1.69 4.17 -3.22
C LEU A 55 -2.07 2.75 -2.82
N ALA A 56 -3.20 2.59 -2.12
CA ALA A 56 -3.65 1.27 -1.69
C ALA A 56 -3.88 0.35 -2.88
N HIS A 57 -4.50 0.85 -3.93
CA HIS A 57 -4.72 0.06 -5.14
C HIS A 57 -3.39 -0.44 -5.70
N GLY A 58 -2.42 0.44 -5.85
CA GLY A 58 -1.13 0.06 -6.41
C GLY A 58 -0.37 -0.91 -5.53
N VAL A 59 -0.42 -0.70 -4.21
CA VAL A 59 0.26 -1.61 -3.27
C VAL A 59 -0.36 -3.01 -3.35
N PHE A 60 -1.69 -3.11 -3.30
CA PHE A 60 -2.32 -4.42 -3.36
C PHE A 60 -2.14 -5.09 -4.71
N GLU A 61 -2.15 -4.32 -5.81
CA GLU A 61 -1.87 -4.90 -7.12
C GLU A 61 -0.46 -5.48 -7.20
N ALA A 62 0.52 -4.76 -6.64
CA ALA A 62 1.90 -5.26 -6.62
C ALA A 62 2.00 -6.54 -5.80
N LEU A 63 1.35 -6.57 -4.63
CA LEU A 63 1.41 -7.74 -3.76
C LEU A 63 0.67 -8.94 -4.37
N ARG A 64 -0.45 -8.67 -5.02
CA ARG A 64 -1.21 -9.71 -5.71
C ARG A 64 -0.41 -10.30 -6.87
N ARG A 65 0.21 -9.44 -7.67
CA ARG A 65 1.02 -9.89 -8.80
C ARG A 65 2.19 -10.75 -8.34
N ASP A 66 2.78 -10.40 -7.19
CA ASP A 66 3.93 -11.11 -6.65
C ASP A 66 3.54 -12.31 -5.79
N GLY A 67 2.25 -12.61 -5.68
CA GLY A 67 1.78 -13.77 -4.95
C GLY A 67 2.00 -13.68 -3.44
N LYS A 68 1.99 -12.48 -2.87
CA LYS A 68 2.29 -12.30 -1.46
C LYS A 68 1.04 -12.39 -0.59
N ARG A 69 1.23 -12.95 0.60
CA ARG A 69 0.19 -12.89 1.63
C ARG A 69 0.41 -11.63 2.44
N VAL A 70 -0.68 -11.07 2.97
CA VAL A 70 -0.66 -9.74 3.56
C VAL A 70 -1.33 -9.74 4.92
N ILE A 71 -0.72 -9.05 5.88
CA ILE A 71 -1.35 -8.71 7.15
C ILE A 71 -1.50 -7.20 7.16
N ALA A 72 -2.72 -6.70 7.22
CA ALA A 72 -2.97 -5.26 7.17
C ALA A 72 -3.22 -4.76 8.60
N LYS A 73 -2.16 -4.25 9.23
CA LYS A 73 -2.28 -3.62 10.55
C LYS A 73 -2.68 -2.16 10.45
N CYS A 74 -2.48 -1.56 9.30
CA CYS A 74 -2.92 -0.19 9.03
C CYS A 74 -4.42 -0.21 8.76
N SER A 75 -5.19 0.55 9.54
CA SER A 75 -6.65 0.53 9.41
C SER A 75 -7.10 1.01 8.04
N PHE A 76 -6.39 1.96 7.44
CA PHE A 76 -6.73 2.42 6.11
C PHE A 76 -6.62 1.30 5.08
N MET A 77 -5.51 0.56 5.11
CA MET A 77 -5.29 -0.55 4.17
C MET A 77 -6.27 -1.68 4.43
N SER A 78 -6.53 -1.99 5.69
CA SER A 78 -7.48 -3.02 6.05
C SER A 78 -8.87 -2.69 5.54
N SER A 79 -9.31 -1.45 5.72
CA SER A 79 -10.63 -1.02 5.23
C SER A 79 -10.70 -1.04 3.72
N TYR A 80 -9.63 -0.61 3.06
CA TYR A 80 -9.59 -0.63 1.60
C TYR A 80 -9.75 -2.05 1.07
N ALA A 81 -8.98 -2.99 1.64
CA ALA A 81 -9.06 -4.39 1.20
C ALA A 81 -10.43 -4.99 1.48
N ALA A 82 -11.06 -4.62 2.60
CA ALA A 82 -12.37 -5.15 2.93
C ALA A 82 -13.43 -4.75 1.89
N ARG A 83 -13.25 -3.60 1.26
CA ARG A 83 -14.19 -3.12 0.23
C ARG A 83 -13.87 -3.62 -1.17
N ASN A 84 -12.76 -4.35 -1.32
CA ASN A 84 -12.29 -4.81 -2.63
C ASN A 84 -11.98 -6.29 -2.55
N PRO A 85 -12.96 -7.15 -2.89
CA PRO A 85 -12.79 -8.61 -2.70
C PRO A 85 -11.55 -9.19 -3.35
N GLU A 86 -11.10 -8.64 -4.48
CA GLU A 86 -9.91 -9.14 -5.14
C GLU A 86 -8.66 -8.97 -4.27
N TYR A 87 -8.71 -8.09 -3.27
CA TYR A 87 -7.59 -7.86 -2.36
C TYR A 87 -7.82 -8.50 -0.99
N SER A 88 -9.09 -8.59 -0.56
CA SER A 88 -9.35 -9.18 0.74
C SER A 88 -8.89 -10.64 0.81
N VAL A 89 -8.87 -11.34 -0.34
CA VAL A 89 -8.40 -12.72 -0.39
C VAL A 89 -6.91 -12.85 -0.11
N LEU A 90 -6.16 -11.75 -0.17
CA LEU A 90 -4.73 -11.77 0.12
C LEU A 90 -4.44 -11.70 1.62
N LEU A 91 -5.45 -11.30 2.41
CA LEU A 91 -5.24 -11.04 3.82
C LEU A 91 -5.19 -12.32 4.62
N ASP A 92 -4.24 -12.38 5.55
CA ASP A 92 -4.06 -13.51 6.46
C ASP A 92 -4.42 -13.15 7.90
N GLY A 93 -4.82 -11.95 8.16
CA GLY A 93 -5.07 -11.56 9.53
C GLY A 93 -6.43 -11.00 9.80
#